data_5407bfafa511f022384c796a42d4e0a6
#
_entry.id   5407bfafa511f022384c796a42d4e0a6
#
_cell.length_a   1.000
_cell.length_b   1.000
_cell.length_c   1.000
_cell.angle_alpha   90.00
_cell.angle_beta   90.00
_cell.angle_gamma   90.00
#
_symmetry.space_group_name_H-M   'P 1'
#
loop_
_entity.id
_entity.type
_entity.pdbx_description
1 polymer ?
#
loop_
_entity_poly.entity_id
_entity_poly.type
_entity_poly.pdbx_seq_one_letter_code
_entity_poly.pdbx_strand_id
1 'polypeptide(L)'
;AKYTGTKYAVAVNSGTSAIEAPLRYYNIKNKEVIVPTNTFVASANAVVYAGGVPVMVDMDPNNLCADFEDIKRKVTNYTAGVIIVASCGYVPPYMFELKKFCEEKGLFLLEDAAHAHGASIKGYKAGSIGDVGSFSFFPTKLMTTGEGGMVTTNNKEIADYVKQVRHHGQKNGLMTEMGYNWRMPTLSAILGLSQLKRLDSFIKRRNEIADKY
;
A
#
# COMPACT_ATOMS: atom_id res chain seq x y z
N ALA A 1 -4.60 -2.43 12.00
CA ALA A 1 -5.39 -1.24 12.32
C ALA A 1 -4.79 -0.48 13.50
N LYS A 2 -4.82 -1.02 14.73
CA LYS A 2 -4.33 -0.31 15.92
C LYS A 2 -2.91 0.25 15.78
N TYR A 3 -1.99 -0.51 15.21
CA TYR A 3 -0.58 -0.10 15.05
C TYR A 3 -0.41 1.07 14.06
N THR A 4 -1.14 1.06 12.96
CA THR A 4 -1.09 2.11 11.93
C THR A 4 -1.98 3.31 12.24
N GLY A 5 -2.93 3.18 13.18
CA GLY A 5 -3.91 4.24 13.49
C GLY A 5 -5.11 4.27 12.53
N THR A 6 -5.29 3.23 11.70
CA THR A 6 -6.44 3.13 10.78
C THR A 6 -7.62 2.39 11.43
N LYS A 7 -8.84 2.58 10.90
CA LYS A 7 -10.04 1.89 11.39
C LYS A 7 -10.04 0.41 11.01
N TYR A 8 -9.53 0.07 9.83
CA TYR A 8 -9.58 -1.28 9.27
C TYR A 8 -8.21 -1.75 8.81
N ALA A 9 -7.96 -3.06 8.96
CA ALA A 9 -6.82 -3.76 8.39
C ALA A 9 -7.28 -5.15 7.93
N VAL A 10 -6.92 -5.52 6.70
CA VAL A 10 -7.29 -6.79 6.08
C VAL A 10 -6.06 -7.53 5.62
N ALA A 11 -5.77 -8.68 6.24
CA ALA A 11 -4.63 -9.51 5.88
C ALA A 11 -4.88 -10.23 4.54
N VAL A 12 -3.82 -10.27 3.71
CA VAL A 12 -3.79 -10.98 2.42
C VAL A 12 -2.51 -11.80 2.31
N ASN A 13 -2.38 -12.60 1.25
CA ASN A 13 -1.26 -13.54 1.09
C ASN A 13 0.06 -12.92 0.61
N SER A 14 0.04 -11.67 0.11
CA SER A 14 1.26 -11.00 -0.38
C SER A 14 1.10 -9.47 -0.41
N GLY A 15 2.22 -8.74 -0.53
CA GLY A 15 2.19 -7.29 -0.79
C GLY A 15 1.55 -6.95 -2.14
N THR A 16 1.76 -7.78 -3.16
CA THR A 16 1.16 -7.58 -4.49
C THR A 16 -0.37 -7.61 -4.42
N SER A 17 -0.95 -8.62 -3.76
CA SER A 17 -2.41 -8.68 -3.57
C SER A 17 -2.92 -7.58 -2.65
N ALA A 18 -2.09 -7.05 -1.74
CA ALA A 18 -2.44 -5.88 -0.92
C ALA A 18 -2.56 -4.59 -1.75
N ILE A 19 -1.82 -4.48 -2.85
CA ILE A 19 -1.95 -3.36 -3.80
C ILE A 19 -3.11 -3.63 -4.77
N GLU A 20 -3.19 -4.84 -5.34
CA GLU A 20 -4.15 -5.17 -6.39
C GLU A 20 -5.61 -5.13 -5.91
N ALA A 21 -5.89 -5.65 -4.72
CA ALA A 21 -7.28 -5.74 -4.23
C ALA A 21 -7.98 -4.37 -4.12
N PRO A 22 -7.37 -3.30 -3.56
CA PRO A 22 -7.96 -1.96 -3.59
C PRO A 22 -8.11 -1.38 -4.99
N LEU A 23 -7.17 -1.64 -5.91
CA LEU A 23 -7.26 -1.16 -7.29
C LEU A 23 -8.49 -1.72 -8.01
N ARG A 24 -8.85 -2.98 -7.72
CA ARG A 24 -10.09 -3.60 -8.24
C ARG A 24 -11.34 -2.94 -7.65
N TYR A 25 -11.33 -2.55 -6.38
CA TYR A 25 -12.41 -1.78 -5.78
C TYR A 25 -12.65 -0.45 -6.52
N TYR A 26 -11.58 0.25 -6.88
CA TYR A 26 -11.66 1.51 -7.64
C TYR A 26 -12.02 1.34 -9.11
N ASN A 27 -12.16 0.09 -9.58
CA ASN A 27 -12.52 -0.24 -10.96
C ASN A 27 -11.68 0.54 -11.98
N ILE A 28 -10.38 0.32 -11.93
CA ILE A 28 -9.38 1.03 -12.77
C ILE A 28 -9.27 0.47 -14.19
N LYS A 29 -10.18 -0.41 -14.61
CA LYS A 29 -10.14 -1.00 -15.96
C LYS A 29 -10.11 0.11 -17.03
N ASN A 30 -9.10 0.04 -17.90
CA ASN A 30 -8.83 1.03 -18.95
C ASN A 30 -8.55 2.46 -18.44
N LYS A 31 -8.23 2.62 -17.16
CA LYS A 31 -7.84 3.90 -16.56
C LYS A 31 -6.35 3.93 -16.26
N GLU A 32 -5.80 5.12 -16.18
CA GLU A 32 -4.42 5.36 -15.79
C GLU A 32 -4.27 5.37 -14.27
N VAL A 33 -3.15 4.82 -13.79
CA VAL A 33 -2.72 4.95 -12.41
C VAL A 33 -1.26 5.40 -12.41
N ILE A 34 -0.99 6.50 -11.73
CA ILE A 34 0.38 7.01 -11.60
C ILE A 34 1.17 6.12 -10.64
N VAL A 35 2.38 5.73 -11.07
CA VAL A 35 3.29 4.85 -10.33
C VAL A 35 4.72 5.39 -10.45
N PRO A 36 5.51 5.50 -9.37
CA PRO A 36 6.90 5.94 -9.48
C PRO A 36 7.77 4.91 -10.21
N THR A 37 8.79 5.39 -10.95
CA THR A 37 9.79 4.52 -11.59
C THR A 37 10.67 3.81 -10.58
N ASN A 38 10.96 4.45 -9.43
CA ASN A 38 11.74 3.86 -8.34
C ASN A 38 10.84 3.02 -7.43
N THR A 39 10.43 1.86 -7.91
CA THR A 39 9.61 0.90 -7.15
C THR A 39 9.94 -0.53 -7.52
N PHE A 40 9.53 -1.47 -6.67
CA PHE A 40 9.49 -2.87 -7.05
C PHE A 40 8.36 -3.09 -8.08
N VAL A 41 8.59 -3.95 -9.05
CA VAL A 41 7.68 -4.17 -10.19
C VAL A 41 6.23 -4.50 -9.78
N ALA A 42 6.01 -4.99 -8.57
CA ALA A 42 4.68 -5.33 -8.05
C ALA A 42 3.72 -4.14 -8.05
N SER A 43 4.20 -2.90 -7.81
CA SER A 43 3.35 -1.69 -7.81
C SER A 43 2.75 -1.45 -9.19
N ALA A 44 3.55 -1.57 -10.27
CA ALA A 44 3.07 -1.43 -11.65
C ALA A 44 2.27 -2.66 -12.12
N ASN A 45 2.75 -3.87 -11.79
CA ASN A 45 2.07 -5.10 -12.18
C ASN A 45 0.66 -5.19 -11.57
N ALA A 46 0.46 -4.75 -10.32
CA ALA A 46 -0.86 -4.74 -9.69
C ALA A 46 -1.86 -3.85 -10.45
N VAL A 47 -1.40 -2.75 -11.05
CA VAL A 47 -2.23 -1.90 -11.92
C VAL A 47 -2.65 -2.68 -13.18
N VAL A 48 -1.70 -3.35 -13.84
CA VAL A 48 -1.97 -4.16 -15.03
C VAL A 48 -2.92 -5.32 -14.70
N TYR A 49 -2.69 -6.03 -13.59
CA TYR A 49 -3.56 -7.14 -13.16
C TYR A 49 -4.99 -6.69 -12.84
N ALA A 50 -5.16 -5.47 -12.34
CA ALA A 50 -6.47 -4.87 -12.13
C ALA A 50 -7.10 -4.27 -13.41
N GLY A 51 -6.41 -4.39 -14.57
CA GLY A 51 -6.89 -3.94 -15.88
C GLY A 51 -6.63 -2.47 -16.19
N GLY A 52 -5.82 -1.79 -15.37
CA GLY A 52 -5.40 -0.40 -15.57
C GLY A 52 -4.11 -0.27 -16.39
N VAL A 53 -3.75 0.97 -16.66
CA VAL A 53 -2.52 1.36 -17.37
C VAL A 53 -1.60 2.10 -16.39
N PRO A 54 -0.42 1.57 -16.04
CA PRO A 54 0.52 2.30 -15.20
C PRO A 54 1.17 3.44 -15.98
N VAL A 55 1.10 4.66 -15.44
CA VAL A 55 1.78 5.84 -15.95
C VAL A 55 2.96 6.14 -15.03
N MET A 56 4.16 5.93 -15.57
CA MET A 56 5.37 6.05 -14.77
C MET A 56 5.73 7.52 -14.56
N VAL A 57 6.05 7.90 -13.31
CA VAL A 57 6.57 9.22 -12.95
C VAL A 57 8.02 9.11 -12.48
N ASP A 58 8.76 10.18 -12.73
CA ASP A 58 10.16 10.26 -12.38
C ASP A 58 10.36 10.45 -10.87
N MET A 59 11.59 10.39 -10.45
CA MET A 59 12.04 10.45 -9.08
C MET A 59 12.70 11.81 -8.83
N ASP A 60 12.37 12.44 -7.70
CA ASP A 60 13.09 13.62 -7.22
C ASP A 60 14.51 13.20 -6.77
N PRO A 61 15.57 13.71 -7.40
CA PRO A 61 16.94 13.34 -7.08
C PRO A 61 17.37 13.71 -5.66
N ASN A 62 16.69 14.66 -5.01
CA ASN A 62 17.07 15.13 -3.68
C ASN A 62 16.55 14.23 -2.55
N ASN A 63 15.42 13.51 -2.76
CA ASN A 63 14.80 12.73 -1.72
C ASN A 63 14.42 11.29 -2.15
N LEU A 64 14.68 10.94 -3.42
CA LEU A 64 14.43 9.62 -4.02
C LEU A 64 12.96 9.16 -3.96
N CYS A 65 12.03 10.07 -3.67
CA CYS A 65 10.59 9.84 -3.80
C CYS A 65 10.12 10.16 -5.21
N ALA A 66 8.88 9.82 -5.54
CA ALA A 66 8.27 10.28 -6.80
C ALA A 66 8.30 11.80 -6.88
N ASP A 67 8.64 12.36 -8.03
CA ASP A 67 8.62 13.80 -8.25
C ASP A 67 7.17 14.30 -8.27
N PHE A 68 6.82 15.14 -7.28
CA PHE A 68 5.46 15.66 -7.15
C PHE A 68 5.03 16.55 -8.33
N GLU A 69 5.95 17.29 -8.91
CA GLU A 69 5.66 18.10 -10.10
C GLU A 69 5.45 17.20 -11.32
N ASP A 70 6.18 16.08 -11.44
CA ASP A 70 5.93 15.10 -12.50
C ASP A 70 4.59 14.39 -12.32
N ILE A 71 4.19 14.07 -11.06
CA ILE A 71 2.85 13.55 -10.77
C ILE A 71 1.79 14.51 -11.30
N LYS A 72 1.86 15.81 -10.94
CA LYS A 72 0.91 16.82 -11.38
C LYS A 72 0.84 16.95 -12.90
N ARG A 73 1.99 16.90 -13.57
CA ARG A 73 2.12 17.04 -15.03
C ARG A 73 1.52 15.88 -15.80
N LYS A 74 1.59 14.67 -15.23
CA LYS A 74 1.12 13.42 -15.87
C LYS A 74 -0.31 13.04 -15.56
N VAL A 75 -1.00 13.79 -14.70
CA VAL A 75 -2.44 13.58 -14.47
C VAL A 75 -3.22 13.99 -15.71
N THR A 76 -4.07 13.07 -16.20
CA THR A 76 -4.98 13.27 -17.33
C THR A 76 -6.43 13.04 -16.89
N ASN A 77 -7.38 13.22 -17.81
CA ASN A 77 -8.80 12.89 -17.58
C ASN A 77 -9.05 11.37 -17.44
N TYR A 78 -8.07 10.52 -17.79
CA TYR A 78 -8.12 9.08 -17.64
C TYR A 78 -7.50 8.59 -16.33
N THR A 79 -6.80 9.46 -15.60
CA THR A 79 -6.15 9.10 -14.34
C THR A 79 -7.20 8.80 -13.27
N ALA A 80 -7.12 7.63 -12.65
CA ALA A 80 -7.99 7.21 -11.55
C ALA A 80 -7.36 7.45 -10.17
N GLY A 81 -6.03 7.44 -10.09
CA GLY A 81 -5.34 7.61 -8.81
C GLY A 81 -3.83 7.53 -8.91
N VAL A 82 -3.21 7.60 -7.75
CA VAL A 82 -1.76 7.61 -7.56
C VAL A 82 -1.36 6.50 -6.59
N ILE A 83 -0.35 5.73 -6.95
CA ILE A 83 0.39 4.86 -6.03
C ILE A 83 1.65 5.62 -5.63
N ILE A 84 1.81 5.91 -4.35
CA ILE A 84 3.03 6.49 -3.80
C ILE A 84 3.80 5.43 -3.00
N VAL A 85 5.11 5.35 -3.21
CA VAL A 85 5.94 4.33 -2.57
C VAL A 85 6.82 4.97 -1.50
N ALA A 86 6.73 4.49 -0.27
CA ALA A 86 7.63 4.86 0.81
C ALA A 86 8.90 4.00 0.74
N SER A 87 9.75 4.26 -0.26
CA SER A 87 10.95 3.48 -0.54
C SER A 87 11.92 3.54 0.64
N CYS A 88 12.51 2.40 1.00
CA CYS A 88 13.43 2.25 2.13
C CYS A 88 12.88 2.77 3.48
N GLY A 89 11.57 2.93 3.61
CA GLY A 89 10.92 3.45 4.81
C GLY A 89 10.82 4.97 4.86
N TYR A 90 11.22 5.67 3.80
CA TYR A 90 11.13 7.13 3.72
C TYR A 90 9.76 7.55 3.21
N VAL A 91 8.98 8.22 4.06
CA VAL A 91 7.66 8.78 3.69
C VAL A 91 7.90 10.13 3.00
N PRO A 92 7.34 10.37 1.80
CA PRO A 92 7.54 11.62 1.07
C PRO A 92 7.19 12.85 1.91
N PRO A 93 8.03 13.91 1.93
CA PRO A 93 7.78 15.09 2.75
C PRO A 93 6.51 15.86 2.36
N TYR A 94 6.09 15.74 1.10
CA TYR A 94 4.90 16.35 0.52
C TYR A 94 3.63 15.46 0.59
N MET A 95 3.63 14.42 1.45
CA MET A 95 2.56 13.41 1.49
C MET A 95 1.17 14.01 1.74
N PHE A 96 1.07 15.06 2.59
CA PHE A 96 -0.21 15.72 2.86
C PHE A 96 -0.65 16.62 1.71
N GLU A 97 0.29 17.29 1.06
CA GLU A 97 0.05 18.08 -0.14
C GLU A 97 -0.41 17.19 -1.31
N LEU A 98 0.21 16.01 -1.46
CA LEU A 98 -0.20 15.01 -2.45
C LEU A 98 -1.61 14.49 -2.14
N LYS A 99 -1.92 14.19 -0.87
CA LYS A 99 -3.26 13.75 -0.47
C LYS A 99 -4.31 14.80 -0.84
N LYS A 100 -4.06 16.06 -0.50
CA LYS A 100 -4.95 17.17 -0.84
C LYS A 100 -5.12 17.31 -2.36
N PHE A 101 -4.03 17.24 -3.12
CA PHE A 101 -4.08 17.29 -4.59
C PHE A 101 -4.94 16.14 -5.16
N CYS A 102 -4.78 14.92 -4.65
CA CYS A 102 -5.60 13.79 -5.08
C CYS A 102 -7.10 14.02 -4.79
N GLU A 103 -7.43 14.53 -3.59
CA GLU A 103 -8.82 14.87 -3.22
C GLU A 103 -9.42 15.92 -4.15
N GLU A 104 -8.70 17.01 -4.44
CA GLU A 104 -9.13 18.07 -5.33
C GLU A 104 -9.36 17.61 -6.78
N LYS A 105 -8.62 16.57 -7.21
CA LYS A 105 -8.74 15.96 -8.54
C LYS A 105 -9.69 14.76 -8.61
N GLY A 106 -10.26 14.35 -7.47
CA GLY A 106 -11.10 13.14 -7.41
C GLY A 106 -10.33 11.84 -7.64
N LEU A 107 -9.02 11.82 -7.32
CA LEU A 107 -8.11 10.68 -7.47
C LEU A 107 -7.99 9.93 -6.14
N PHE A 108 -7.87 8.61 -6.17
CA PHE A 108 -7.46 7.87 -4.98
C PHE A 108 -5.96 7.99 -4.74
N LEU A 109 -5.54 7.92 -3.47
CA LEU A 109 -4.14 7.81 -3.07
C LEU A 109 -3.90 6.48 -2.35
N LEU A 110 -3.09 5.60 -2.96
CA LEU A 110 -2.65 4.34 -2.38
C LEU A 110 -1.18 4.45 -1.96
N GLU A 111 -0.92 4.17 -0.69
CA GLU A 111 0.44 4.10 -0.14
C GLU A 111 0.98 2.66 -0.28
N ASP A 112 1.99 2.46 -1.11
CA ASP A 112 2.80 1.25 -1.05
C ASP A 112 3.82 1.41 0.08
N ALA A 113 3.43 0.92 1.26
CA ALA A 113 4.21 0.95 2.48
C ALA A 113 4.98 -0.35 2.73
N ALA A 114 5.27 -1.13 1.67
CA ALA A 114 5.95 -2.42 1.76
C ALA A 114 7.35 -2.35 2.40
N HIS A 115 7.98 -1.18 2.44
CA HIS A 115 9.26 -0.91 3.11
C HIS A 115 9.13 -0.03 4.36
N ALA A 116 7.92 0.42 4.70
CA ALA A 116 7.70 1.50 5.66
C ALA A 116 6.95 1.06 6.94
N HIS A 117 7.19 -0.18 7.39
CA HIS A 117 6.61 -0.69 8.64
C HIS A 117 7.04 0.17 9.82
N GLY A 118 6.10 0.93 10.38
CA GLY A 118 6.33 1.83 11.51
C GLY A 118 6.92 3.20 11.17
N ALA A 119 7.33 3.44 9.92
CA ALA A 119 7.73 4.76 9.46
C ALA A 119 6.59 5.77 9.65
N SER A 120 6.94 7.04 9.88
CA SER A 120 5.94 8.08 10.14
C SER A 120 6.42 9.46 9.71
N ILE A 121 5.46 10.34 9.42
CA ILE A 121 5.70 11.77 9.17
C ILE A 121 4.66 12.60 9.91
N LYS A 122 5.08 13.65 10.60
CA LYS A 122 4.20 14.55 11.40
C LYS A 122 3.24 13.79 12.35
N GLY A 123 3.69 12.64 12.90
CA GLY A 123 2.91 11.81 13.82
C GLY A 123 1.98 10.78 13.15
N TYR A 124 1.83 10.80 11.84
CA TYR A 124 1.03 9.83 11.09
C TYR A 124 1.92 8.70 10.55
N LYS A 125 1.51 7.46 10.75
CA LYS A 125 2.25 6.30 10.24
C LYS A 125 2.01 6.09 8.75
N ALA A 126 3.03 5.62 8.03
CA ALA A 126 2.88 5.14 6.67
C ALA A 126 1.75 4.11 6.58
N GLY A 127 0.96 4.16 5.50
CA GLY A 127 -0.23 3.34 5.32
C GLY A 127 -1.47 3.84 6.05
N SER A 128 -1.46 5.09 6.59
CA SER A 128 -2.62 5.70 7.24
C SER A 128 -3.01 7.08 6.71
N ILE A 129 -2.24 7.64 5.78
CA ILE A 129 -2.41 9.01 5.26
C ILE A 129 -3.26 8.99 3.98
N GLY A 130 -2.97 8.08 3.06
CA GLY A 130 -3.77 7.85 1.86
C GLY A 130 -5.14 7.25 2.13
N ASP A 131 -5.87 6.96 1.07
CA ASP A 131 -7.16 6.24 1.17
C ASP A 131 -6.94 4.78 1.55
N VAL A 132 -5.80 4.23 1.09
CA VAL A 132 -5.38 2.84 1.32
C VAL A 132 -3.89 2.79 1.59
N GLY A 133 -3.48 1.98 2.56
CA GLY A 133 -2.10 1.54 2.74
C GLY A 133 -1.94 0.06 2.40
N SER A 134 -0.85 -0.29 1.75
CA SER A 134 -0.51 -1.66 1.39
C SER A 134 0.84 -2.05 1.98
N PHE A 135 0.90 -3.17 2.68
CA PHE A 135 2.12 -3.68 3.32
C PHE A 135 2.48 -5.06 2.79
N SER A 136 3.77 -5.34 2.76
CA SER A 136 4.32 -6.67 2.45
C SER A 136 4.98 -7.26 3.69
N PHE A 137 4.78 -8.55 3.92
CA PHE A 137 5.46 -9.31 4.99
C PHE A 137 6.37 -10.38 4.40
N PHE A 138 6.94 -10.13 3.22
CA PHE A 138 7.95 -10.97 2.59
C PHE A 138 9.20 -11.11 3.49
N PRO A 139 10.00 -12.17 3.38
CA PRO A 139 11.14 -12.44 4.28
C PRO A 139 12.14 -11.29 4.46
N THR A 140 12.36 -10.48 3.43
CA THR A 140 13.32 -9.36 3.48
C THR A 140 12.79 -8.11 4.16
N LYS A 141 11.48 -8.05 4.48
CA LYS A 141 10.85 -6.87 5.06
C LYS A 141 11.21 -6.71 6.55
N LEU A 142 10.96 -5.52 7.08
CA LEU A 142 11.29 -5.18 8.47
C LEU A 142 10.59 -6.10 9.50
N MET A 143 9.38 -6.53 9.20
CA MET A 143 8.72 -7.68 9.82
C MET A 143 8.24 -8.65 8.75
N THR A 144 8.25 -9.94 9.04
CA THR A 144 7.90 -10.98 8.06
C THR A 144 6.88 -11.98 8.59
N THR A 145 6.16 -12.59 7.66
CA THR A 145 5.30 -13.76 7.91
C THR A 145 5.67 -14.95 7.01
N GLY A 146 6.92 -14.94 6.45
CA GLY A 146 7.30 -15.77 5.33
C GLY A 146 6.73 -15.19 4.05
N GLU A 147 5.46 -15.38 3.81
CA GLU A 147 4.66 -14.68 2.83
C GLU A 147 3.46 -14.01 3.51
N GLY A 148 3.04 -12.85 2.99
CA GLY A 148 1.90 -12.12 3.53
C GLY A 148 1.84 -10.66 3.07
N GLY A 149 0.69 -10.06 3.32
CA GLY A 149 0.44 -8.64 3.10
C GLY A 149 -0.70 -8.13 3.96
N MET A 150 -0.89 -6.83 3.97
CA MET A 150 -1.96 -6.17 4.71
C MET A 150 -2.45 -4.95 3.93
N VAL A 151 -3.76 -4.82 3.84
CA VAL A 151 -4.42 -3.58 3.40
C VAL A 151 -4.88 -2.83 4.64
N THR A 152 -4.58 -1.54 4.74
CA THR A 152 -5.08 -0.65 5.79
C THR A 152 -5.91 0.47 5.17
N THR A 153 -7.00 0.87 5.83
CA THR A 153 -7.88 1.94 5.33
C THR A 153 -8.80 2.45 6.43
N ASN A 154 -9.33 3.66 6.26
CA ASN A 154 -10.40 4.20 7.08
C ASN A 154 -11.80 4.00 6.44
N ASN A 155 -11.84 3.52 5.19
CA ASN A 155 -13.07 3.26 4.46
C ASN A 155 -13.54 1.80 4.67
N LYS A 156 -14.75 1.66 5.21
CA LYS A 156 -15.37 0.33 5.47
C LYS A 156 -15.65 -0.44 4.19
N GLU A 157 -16.07 0.24 3.13
CA GLU A 157 -16.42 -0.40 1.85
C GLU A 157 -15.19 -1.04 1.21
N ILE A 158 -14.04 -0.34 1.20
CA ILE A 158 -12.77 -0.88 0.73
C ILE A 158 -12.38 -2.12 1.56
N ALA A 159 -12.45 -2.02 2.89
CA ALA A 159 -12.10 -3.13 3.77
C ALA A 159 -13.00 -4.35 3.53
N ASP A 160 -14.30 -4.17 3.35
CA ASP A 160 -15.25 -5.24 3.11
C ASP A 160 -15.06 -5.85 1.72
N TYR A 161 -14.81 -5.03 0.69
CA TYR A 161 -14.47 -5.52 -0.65
C TYR A 161 -13.20 -6.37 -0.64
N VAL A 162 -12.12 -5.90 0.00
CA VAL A 162 -10.87 -6.67 0.10
C VAL A 162 -11.09 -8.00 0.83
N LYS A 163 -11.89 -8.03 1.91
CA LYS A 163 -12.26 -9.28 2.59
C LYS A 163 -12.99 -10.25 1.65
N GLN A 164 -13.87 -9.72 0.82
CA GLN A 164 -14.65 -10.50 -0.13
C GLN A 164 -13.77 -11.07 -1.24
N VAL A 165 -13.01 -10.23 -1.95
CA VAL A 165 -12.20 -10.68 -3.11
C VAL A 165 -11.06 -11.61 -2.69
N ARG A 166 -10.45 -11.43 -1.51
CA ARG A 166 -9.43 -12.35 -1.00
C ARG A 166 -9.95 -13.76 -0.71
N HIS A 167 -11.27 -13.90 -0.60
CA HIS A 167 -11.95 -15.16 -0.30
C HIS A 167 -12.95 -15.53 -1.40
N HIS A 168 -12.44 -15.72 -2.61
CA HIS A 168 -13.20 -16.18 -3.79
C HIS A 168 -14.41 -15.30 -4.16
N GLY A 169 -14.43 -14.01 -3.76
CA GLY A 169 -15.58 -13.13 -4.01
C GLY A 169 -16.83 -13.45 -3.18
N GLN A 170 -16.66 -14.23 -2.10
CA GLN A 170 -17.77 -14.70 -1.28
C GLN A 170 -18.29 -13.61 -0.32
N LYS A 171 -19.59 -13.42 -0.32
CA LYS A 171 -20.33 -12.59 0.65
C LYS A 171 -21.56 -13.34 1.13
N ASN A 172 -21.68 -13.53 2.46
CA ASN A 172 -22.80 -14.26 3.09
C ASN A 172 -23.03 -15.66 2.51
N GLY A 173 -21.95 -16.39 2.19
CA GLY A 173 -22.03 -17.75 1.62
C GLY A 173 -22.23 -17.80 0.11
N LEU A 174 -22.51 -16.69 -0.55
CA LEU A 174 -22.72 -16.60 -2.00
C LEU A 174 -21.52 -15.99 -2.72
N MET A 175 -21.20 -16.48 -3.90
CA MET A 175 -20.19 -15.89 -4.81
C MET A 175 -20.87 -14.73 -5.55
N THR A 176 -20.60 -13.49 -5.14
CA THR A 176 -21.25 -12.30 -5.69
C THR A 176 -20.28 -11.44 -6.49
N GLU A 177 -18.98 -11.78 -6.49
CA GLU A 177 -17.92 -11.07 -7.18
C GLU A 177 -16.86 -12.06 -7.65
N MET A 178 -16.08 -11.70 -8.66
CA MET A 178 -14.85 -12.44 -9.00
C MET A 178 -13.82 -12.25 -7.88
N GLY A 179 -13.33 -13.34 -7.33
CA GLY A 179 -12.37 -13.29 -6.24
C GLY A 179 -11.25 -14.30 -6.38
N TYR A 180 -10.37 -14.29 -5.40
CA TYR A 180 -9.10 -15.01 -5.40
C TYR A 180 -8.90 -15.79 -4.11
N ASN A 181 -7.93 -16.69 -4.11
CA ASN A 181 -7.42 -17.28 -2.88
C ASN A 181 -6.23 -16.46 -2.36
N TRP A 182 -6.53 -15.29 -1.81
CA TRP A 182 -5.54 -14.37 -1.26
C TRP A 182 -5.54 -14.32 0.27
N ARG A 183 -6.04 -15.36 0.90
CA ARG A 183 -6.05 -15.45 2.37
C ARG A 183 -4.63 -15.64 2.91
N MET A 184 -4.28 -14.89 3.96
CA MET A 184 -3.07 -15.16 4.72
C MET A 184 -3.23 -16.51 5.46
N PRO A 185 -2.27 -17.44 5.36
CA PRO A 185 -2.28 -18.68 6.14
C PRO A 185 -2.26 -18.40 7.66
N THR A 186 -2.91 -19.24 8.45
CA THR A 186 -2.98 -19.07 9.90
C THR A 186 -1.59 -19.07 10.56
N LEU A 187 -0.67 -19.93 10.12
CA LEU A 187 0.71 -19.98 10.62
C LEU A 187 1.44 -18.65 10.36
N SER A 188 1.29 -18.07 9.17
CA SER A 188 1.81 -16.75 8.83
C SER A 188 1.21 -15.65 9.73
N ALA A 189 -0.09 -15.70 10.01
CA ALA A 189 -0.72 -14.75 10.91
C ALA A 189 -0.18 -14.82 12.35
N ILE A 190 0.07 -16.03 12.88
CA ILE A 190 0.65 -16.25 14.20
C ILE A 190 2.07 -15.65 14.26
N LEU A 191 2.91 -15.92 13.24
CA LEU A 191 4.24 -15.33 13.12
C LEU A 191 4.15 -13.80 13.07
N GLY A 192 3.22 -13.24 12.26
CA GLY A 192 3.01 -11.81 12.14
C GLY A 192 2.64 -11.13 13.46
N LEU A 193 1.79 -11.75 14.28
CA LEU A 193 1.46 -11.23 15.60
C LEU A 193 2.68 -11.19 16.53
N SER A 194 3.55 -12.22 16.49
CA SER A 194 4.80 -12.23 17.24
C SER A 194 5.77 -11.16 16.75
N GLN A 195 5.91 -11.00 15.45
CA GLN A 195 6.77 -9.98 14.82
C GLN A 195 6.29 -8.55 15.16
N LEU A 196 4.97 -8.30 15.06
CA LEU A 196 4.38 -6.98 15.32
C LEU A 196 4.63 -6.50 16.76
N LYS A 197 4.59 -7.42 17.75
CA LYS A 197 4.91 -7.08 19.15
C LYS A 197 6.34 -6.59 19.35
N ARG A 198 7.25 -6.96 18.46
CA ARG A 198 8.68 -6.63 18.52
C ARG A 198 9.10 -5.56 17.50
N LEU A 199 8.18 -5.11 16.64
CA LEU A 199 8.49 -4.22 15.52
C LEU A 199 9.20 -2.94 15.96
N ASP A 200 8.71 -2.28 17.03
CA ASP A 200 9.33 -1.04 17.51
C ASP A 200 10.78 -1.27 18.01
N SER A 201 11.07 -2.44 18.58
CA SER A 201 12.45 -2.80 18.97
C SER A 201 13.34 -3.04 17.74
N PHE A 202 12.80 -3.61 16.66
CA PHE A 202 13.53 -3.78 15.41
C PHE A 202 13.85 -2.42 14.77
N ILE A 203 12.89 -1.50 14.75
CA ILE A 203 13.07 -0.14 14.25
C ILE A 203 14.16 0.58 15.03
N LYS A 204 14.06 0.58 16.37
CA LYS A 204 15.05 1.19 17.24
C LYS A 204 16.45 0.65 16.95
N ARG A 205 16.60 -0.68 16.88
CA ARG A 205 17.92 -1.30 16.64
C ARG A 205 18.50 -0.93 15.25
N ARG A 206 17.66 -0.83 14.22
CA ARG A 206 18.11 -0.44 12.88
C ARG A 206 18.55 1.02 12.85
N ASN A 207 17.83 1.93 13.52
CA ASN A 207 18.25 3.33 13.64
C ASN A 207 19.57 3.47 14.39
N GLU A 208 19.75 2.76 15.52
CA GLU A 208 21.03 2.73 16.25
C GLU A 208 22.21 2.24 15.38
N ILE A 209 21.96 1.38 14.41
CA ILE A 209 22.96 0.91 13.46
C ILE A 209 23.22 1.98 12.41
N ALA A 210 22.17 2.57 11.83
CA ALA A 210 22.30 3.63 10.83
C ALA A 210 23.05 4.85 11.35
N ASP A 211 22.81 5.23 12.62
CA ASP A 211 23.51 6.36 13.27
C ASP A 211 25.03 6.15 13.43
N LYS A 212 25.54 4.93 13.16
CA LYS A 212 26.98 4.62 13.25
C LYS A 212 27.71 4.70 11.91
N TYR A 213 26.95 4.81 10.80
CA TYR A 213 27.51 4.97 9.45
C TYR A 213 27.41 6.41 8.96
#